data_2a4e99e26d57377a2ea1207f9a32c0a2
#
_entry.id   2a4e99e26d57377a2ea1207f9a32c0a2
#
_cell.length_a   1.000
_cell.length_b   1.000
_cell.length_c   1.000
_cell.angle_alpha   90.00
_cell.angle_beta   90.00
_cell.angle_gamma   90.00
#
_symmetry.space_group_name_H-M   'P 1'
#
loop_
_entity.id
_entity.type
_entity.pdbx_description
1 polymer ?
#
loop_
_entity_poly.entity_id
_entity_poly.type
_entity_poly.pdbx_seq_one_letter_code
_entity_poly.pdbx_strand_id
1 'polypeptide(L)'
;AEDLVVFKYEDQGVATLEDGLYVLEDKLKDPAFVTTMAKFVKASMKGWDDARANPADAVKLVLENDASGSQTEGHQTTMIEEINKLTEGSDGTLDVAAAERTVDTLMKGGSDPVITKKPEGAWTSVVTDAAKAM
;
A
#
# COMPACT_ATOMS: atom_id res chain seq x y z
N ALA A 1 22.00 17.11 -0.12
CA ALA A 1 21.69 15.81 -0.73
C ALA A 1 22.56 15.49 -1.95
N GLU A 2 23.23 16.50 -2.53
CA GLU A 2 24.06 16.35 -3.76
C GLU A 2 25.27 15.42 -3.59
N ASP A 3 25.71 15.20 -2.35
CA ASP A 3 26.87 14.34 -2.04
C ASP A 3 26.51 12.90 -1.66
N LEU A 4 25.22 12.50 -1.81
CA LEU A 4 24.75 11.17 -1.46
C LEU A 4 24.59 10.28 -2.69
N VAL A 5 25.06 9.05 -2.58
CA VAL A 5 24.74 7.99 -3.57
C VAL A 5 23.47 7.29 -3.11
N VAL A 6 22.46 7.27 -3.97
CA VAL A 6 21.17 6.63 -3.68
C VAL A 6 21.11 5.26 -4.38
N PHE A 7 20.90 4.20 -3.61
CA PHE A 7 20.63 2.87 -4.11
C PHE A 7 19.13 2.58 -3.96
N LYS A 8 18.41 2.61 -5.06
CA LYS A 8 16.98 2.25 -5.08
C LYS A 8 16.85 0.73 -5.08
N TYR A 9 15.95 0.21 -4.27
CA TYR A 9 15.67 -1.23 -4.19
C TYR A 9 15.14 -1.78 -5.52
N GLU A 10 14.36 -1.01 -6.26
CA GLU A 10 13.87 -1.35 -7.60
C GLU A 10 15.02 -1.64 -8.56
N ASP A 11 16.05 -0.79 -8.57
CA ASP A 11 17.21 -0.91 -9.45
C ASP A 11 18.10 -2.11 -9.08
N GLN A 12 17.98 -2.60 -7.83
CA GLN A 12 18.69 -3.77 -7.33
C GLN A 12 17.88 -5.07 -7.47
N GLY A 13 16.66 -5.03 -8.00
CA GLY A 13 15.79 -6.18 -8.18
C GLY A 13 15.21 -6.74 -6.86
N VAL A 14 15.23 -5.96 -5.78
CA VAL A 14 14.73 -6.34 -4.46
C VAL A 14 13.59 -5.44 -3.99
N ALA A 15 12.85 -4.85 -4.92
CA ALA A 15 11.64 -4.10 -4.61
C ALA A 15 10.60 -5.01 -3.94
N THR A 16 10.14 -4.63 -2.76
CA THR A 16 9.14 -5.36 -1.97
C THR A 16 7.89 -4.51 -1.75
N LEU A 17 6.74 -5.17 -1.64
CA LEU A 17 5.54 -4.55 -1.10
C LEU A 17 5.70 -4.44 0.42
N GLU A 18 5.21 -3.34 1.00
CA GLU A 18 5.29 -3.07 2.44
C GLU A 18 3.92 -3.16 3.09
N ASP A 19 3.01 -2.26 2.75
CA ASP A 19 1.70 -2.17 3.36
C ASP A 19 0.60 -2.83 2.54
N GLY A 20 -0.45 -3.30 3.24
CA GLY A 20 -1.60 -3.94 2.61
C GLY A 20 -2.80 -4.01 3.54
N LEU A 21 -3.95 -4.31 2.97
CA LEU A 21 -5.15 -4.62 3.75
C LEU A 21 -5.18 -6.11 4.06
N TYR A 22 -5.29 -6.45 5.34
CA TYR A 22 -5.30 -7.82 5.83
C TYR A 22 -6.62 -8.13 6.52
N VAL A 23 -7.17 -9.29 6.24
CA VAL A 23 -8.39 -9.79 6.88
C VAL A 23 -8.27 -11.28 7.16
N LEU A 24 -9.03 -11.79 8.12
CA LEU A 24 -9.13 -13.23 8.35
C LEU A 24 -9.87 -13.88 7.20
N GLU A 25 -9.36 -15.00 6.69
CA GLU A 25 -9.95 -15.77 5.58
C GLU A 25 -11.42 -16.11 5.83
N ASP A 26 -11.78 -16.53 7.06
CA ASP A 26 -13.16 -16.88 7.41
C ASP A 26 -14.12 -15.69 7.25
N LYS A 27 -13.67 -14.46 7.40
CA LYS A 27 -14.50 -13.27 7.17
C LYS A 27 -14.89 -13.08 5.71
N LEU A 28 -14.06 -13.56 4.78
CA LEU A 28 -14.34 -13.50 3.35
C LEU A 28 -15.47 -14.43 2.91
N LYS A 29 -15.89 -15.36 3.76
CA LYS A 29 -17.06 -16.24 3.55
C LYS A 29 -18.40 -15.51 3.81
N ASP A 30 -18.36 -14.35 4.48
CA ASP A 30 -19.54 -13.51 4.76
C ASP A 30 -19.70 -12.44 3.67
N PRO A 31 -20.76 -12.53 2.83
CA PRO A 31 -21.01 -11.54 1.77
C PRO A 31 -21.23 -10.11 2.29
N ALA A 32 -21.76 -9.95 3.50
CA ALA A 32 -21.97 -8.63 4.10
C ALA A 32 -20.63 -7.99 4.49
N PHE A 33 -19.71 -8.79 5.02
CA PHE A 33 -18.34 -8.35 5.29
C PHE A 33 -17.60 -7.97 4.01
N VAL A 34 -17.64 -8.81 2.97
CA VAL A 34 -17.02 -8.52 1.66
C VAL A 34 -17.58 -7.21 1.09
N THR A 35 -18.90 -7.01 1.13
CA THR A 35 -19.53 -5.76 0.69
C THR A 35 -19.03 -4.54 1.46
N THR A 36 -18.88 -4.67 2.77
CA THR A 36 -18.37 -3.59 3.63
C THR A 36 -16.93 -3.24 3.29
N MET A 37 -16.07 -4.26 3.13
CA MET A 37 -14.68 -4.07 2.74
C MET A 37 -14.54 -3.50 1.33
N ALA A 38 -15.40 -3.91 0.40
CA ALA A 38 -15.44 -3.34 -0.95
C ALA A 38 -15.75 -1.84 -0.94
N LYS A 39 -16.71 -1.41 -0.11
CA LYS A 39 -16.99 0.02 0.11
C LYS A 39 -15.81 0.76 0.72
N PHE A 40 -15.13 0.14 1.68
CA PHE A 40 -13.92 0.70 2.30
C PHE A 40 -12.81 0.90 1.26
N VAL A 41 -12.50 -0.11 0.46
CA VAL A 41 -11.50 -0.01 -0.62
C VAL A 41 -11.88 1.09 -1.60
N LYS A 42 -13.13 1.13 -2.06
CA LYS A 42 -13.60 2.17 -2.98
C LYS A 42 -13.47 3.59 -2.39
N ALA A 43 -13.81 3.76 -1.12
CA ALA A 43 -13.65 5.03 -0.42
C ALA A 43 -12.16 5.42 -0.28
N SER A 44 -11.29 4.46 0.03
CA SER A 44 -9.85 4.68 0.14
C SER A 44 -9.25 5.10 -1.20
N MET A 45 -9.63 4.45 -2.30
CA MET A 45 -9.17 4.84 -3.65
C MET A 45 -9.62 6.25 -4.01
N LYS A 46 -10.88 6.60 -3.69
CA LYS A 46 -11.36 7.98 -3.87
C LYS A 46 -10.58 8.99 -3.01
N GLY A 47 -10.19 8.60 -1.79
CA GLY A 47 -9.34 9.45 -0.94
C GLY A 47 -7.95 9.68 -1.55
N TRP A 48 -7.35 8.66 -2.16
CA TRP A 48 -6.09 8.82 -2.89
C TRP A 48 -6.22 9.69 -4.14
N ASP A 49 -7.32 9.58 -4.88
CA ASP A 49 -7.61 10.47 -6.02
C ASP A 49 -7.74 11.92 -5.56
N ASP A 50 -8.43 12.16 -4.44
CA ASP A 50 -8.56 13.49 -3.85
C ASP A 50 -7.21 14.05 -3.36
N ALA A 51 -6.41 13.24 -2.70
CA ALA A 51 -5.06 13.64 -2.26
C ALA A 51 -4.13 14.01 -3.43
N ARG A 52 -4.26 13.35 -4.58
CA ARG A 52 -3.54 13.74 -5.80
C ARG A 52 -4.04 15.05 -6.39
N ALA A 53 -5.35 15.25 -6.38
CA ALA A 53 -5.98 16.46 -6.91
C ALA A 53 -5.76 17.69 -6.00
N ASN A 54 -5.70 17.47 -4.69
CA ASN A 54 -5.66 18.51 -3.66
C ASN A 54 -4.55 18.23 -2.61
N PRO A 55 -3.27 18.18 -3.00
CA PRO A 55 -2.20 17.74 -2.10
C PRO A 55 -2.02 18.63 -0.87
N ALA A 56 -2.25 19.93 -0.96
CA ALA A 56 -2.18 20.84 0.17
C ALA A 56 -3.27 20.55 1.23
N ASP A 57 -4.48 20.23 0.80
CA ASP A 57 -5.56 19.86 1.71
C ASP A 57 -5.28 18.50 2.36
N ALA A 58 -4.69 17.55 1.62
CA ALA A 58 -4.25 16.27 2.16
C ALA A 58 -3.21 16.45 3.27
N VAL A 59 -2.20 17.29 3.05
CA VAL A 59 -1.19 17.65 4.07
C VAL A 59 -1.85 18.22 5.32
N LYS A 60 -2.78 19.15 5.15
CA LYS A 60 -3.51 19.75 6.26
C LYS A 60 -4.29 18.72 7.06
N LEU A 61 -5.02 17.81 6.38
CA LEU A 61 -5.76 16.74 7.03
C LEU A 61 -4.85 15.79 7.83
N VAL A 62 -3.65 15.46 7.31
CA VAL A 62 -2.67 14.66 8.04
C VAL A 62 -2.22 15.37 9.31
N LEU A 63 -1.88 16.66 9.22
CA LEU A 63 -1.44 17.44 10.38
C LEU A 63 -2.56 17.62 11.44
N GLU A 64 -3.80 17.82 11.01
CA GLU A 64 -4.95 17.90 11.91
C GLU A 64 -5.24 16.60 12.66
N ASN A 65 -4.87 15.46 12.08
CA ASN A 65 -5.04 14.13 12.67
C ASN A 65 -3.77 13.58 13.33
N ASP A 66 -2.67 14.31 13.33
CA ASP A 66 -1.44 13.91 14.01
C ASP A 66 -1.55 14.10 15.52
N ALA A 67 -1.99 13.06 16.22
CA ALA A 67 -2.08 13.07 17.68
C ALA A 67 -0.70 13.16 18.38
N SER A 68 0.39 12.88 17.68
CA SER A 68 1.75 12.96 18.23
C SER A 68 2.31 14.37 18.24
N GLY A 69 1.83 15.24 17.35
CA GLY A 69 2.36 16.57 17.10
C GLY A 69 3.81 16.59 16.56
N SER A 70 4.28 15.43 16.05
CA SER A 70 5.65 15.28 15.55
C SER A 70 5.80 15.58 14.06
N GLN A 71 4.70 15.64 13.33
CA GLN A 71 4.69 15.89 11.89
C GLN A 71 4.85 17.37 11.59
N THR A 72 5.58 17.70 10.52
CA THR A 72 5.73 19.06 10.04
C THR A 72 5.13 19.21 8.64
N GLU A 73 4.65 20.41 8.32
CA GLU A 73 4.09 20.73 7.00
C GLU A 73 5.07 20.41 5.86
N GLY A 74 6.34 20.83 5.98
CA GLY A 74 7.35 20.57 4.96
C GLY A 74 7.61 19.07 4.75
N HIS A 75 7.67 18.27 5.82
CA HIS A 75 7.81 16.82 5.72
C HIS A 75 6.60 16.20 5.04
N GLN A 76 5.38 16.54 5.47
CA GLN A 76 4.17 15.98 4.91
C GLN A 76 3.93 16.39 3.46
N THR A 77 4.32 17.61 3.07
CA THR A 77 4.28 18.02 1.66
C THR A 77 5.15 17.10 0.79
N THR A 78 6.39 16.84 1.20
CA THR A 78 7.28 15.92 0.50
C THR A 78 6.71 14.50 0.48
N MET A 79 6.17 14.02 1.61
CA MET A 79 5.57 12.69 1.70
C MET A 79 4.38 12.52 0.75
N ILE A 80 3.45 13.47 0.70
CA ILE A 80 2.29 13.41 -0.21
C ILE A 80 2.73 13.43 -1.67
N GLU A 81 3.72 14.26 -2.03
CA GLU A 81 4.26 14.29 -3.38
C GLU A 81 4.86 12.95 -3.81
N GLU A 82 5.64 12.29 -2.96
CA GLU A 82 6.26 10.99 -3.26
C GLU A 82 5.23 9.85 -3.28
N ILE A 83 4.31 9.81 -2.31
CA ILE A 83 3.25 8.79 -2.27
C ILE A 83 2.30 8.93 -3.45
N ASN A 84 1.97 10.14 -3.89
CA ASN A 84 1.14 10.36 -5.06
C ASN A 84 1.76 9.76 -6.34
N LYS A 85 3.09 9.79 -6.48
CA LYS A 85 3.79 9.12 -7.59
C LYS A 85 3.63 7.59 -7.52
N LEU A 86 3.69 7.00 -6.32
CA LEU A 86 3.55 5.56 -6.12
C LEU A 86 2.12 5.06 -6.33
N THR A 87 1.12 5.89 -6.05
CA THR A 87 -0.30 5.53 -6.18
C THR A 87 -0.91 5.93 -7.53
N GLU A 88 -0.16 6.58 -8.40
CA GLU A 88 -0.65 6.98 -9.72
C GLU A 88 -1.08 5.76 -10.54
N GLY A 89 -2.31 5.81 -11.08
CA GLY A 89 -2.88 4.73 -11.87
C GLY A 89 -3.27 3.47 -11.09
N SER A 90 -3.11 3.45 -9.76
CA SER A 90 -3.56 2.35 -8.93
C SER A 90 -5.09 2.32 -8.83
N ASP A 91 -5.66 1.13 -8.89
CA ASP A 91 -7.09 0.86 -8.72
C ASP A 91 -7.40 0.04 -7.44
N GLY A 92 -6.41 -0.10 -6.56
CA GLY A 92 -6.50 -0.89 -5.34
C GLY A 92 -6.30 -2.40 -5.54
N THR A 93 -6.04 -2.85 -6.76
CA THR A 93 -5.73 -4.26 -7.05
C THR A 93 -4.30 -4.58 -6.65
N LEU A 94 -4.12 -5.75 -6.03
CA LEU A 94 -2.78 -6.26 -5.74
C LEU A 94 -2.04 -6.60 -7.05
N ASP A 95 -0.84 -6.07 -7.21
CA ASP A 95 0.12 -6.58 -8.20
C ASP A 95 0.69 -7.92 -7.71
N VAL A 96 0.15 -9.02 -8.27
CA VAL A 96 0.55 -10.37 -7.88
C VAL A 96 2.02 -10.64 -8.19
N ALA A 97 2.55 -10.07 -9.28
CA ALA A 97 3.96 -10.24 -9.62
C ALA A 97 4.87 -9.52 -8.59
N ALA A 98 4.47 -8.35 -8.10
CA ALA A 98 5.17 -7.66 -7.02
C ALA A 98 5.07 -8.42 -5.69
N ALA A 99 3.91 -9.03 -5.38
CA ALA A 99 3.74 -9.89 -4.21
C ALA A 99 4.65 -11.12 -4.29
N GLU A 100 4.74 -11.77 -5.44
CA GLU A 100 5.63 -12.92 -5.65
C GLU A 100 7.11 -12.54 -5.54
N ARG A 101 7.52 -11.40 -6.10
CA ARG A 101 8.90 -10.86 -5.90
C ARG A 101 9.19 -10.60 -4.42
N THR A 102 8.22 -10.06 -3.69
CA THR A 102 8.36 -9.84 -2.24
C THR A 102 8.60 -11.15 -1.50
N VAL A 103 7.80 -12.19 -1.77
CA VAL A 103 7.99 -13.53 -1.22
C VAL A 103 9.37 -14.08 -1.55
N ASP A 104 9.78 -13.99 -2.81
CA ASP A 104 11.08 -14.47 -3.25
C ASP A 104 12.24 -13.75 -2.54
N THR A 105 12.12 -12.44 -2.35
CA THR A 105 13.12 -11.64 -1.61
C THR A 105 13.20 -12.08 -0.15
N LEU A 106 12.05 -12.27 0.52
CA LEU A 106 11.99 -12.72 1.92
C LEU A 106 12.51 -14.15 2.12
N MET A 107 12.37 -15.02 1.11
CA MET A 107 12.89 -16.40 1.14
C MET A 107 14.39 -16.47 0.87
N LYS A 108 14.97 -15.54 0.12
CA LYS A 108 16.38 -15.54 -0.31
C LYS A 108 17.25 -14.56 0.46
N GLY A 109 16.65 -13.67 1.25
CA GLY A 109 17.34 -12.59 1.95
C GLY A 109 18.22 -13.07 3.09
N GLY A 110 19.56 -12.93 2.94
CA GLY A 110 20.52 -13.16 4.00
C GLY A 110 20.75 -14.63 4.37
N SER A 111 21.47 -14.82 5.48
CA SER A 111 21.76 -16.14 6.06
C SER A 111 20.57 -16.71 6.86
N ASP A 112 19.60 -15.86 7.19
CA ASP A 112 18.47 -16.19 8.06
C ASP A 112 17.19 -15.63 7.39
N PRO A 113 16.60 -16.37 6.42
CA PRO A 113 15.48 -15.87 5.65
C PRO A 113 14.24 -15.64 6.54
N VAL A 114 13.54 -14.54 6.27
CA VAL A 114 12.33 -14.14 7.04
C VAL A 114 11.24 -15.20 6.94
N ILE A 115 11.13 -15.83 5.77
CA ILE A 115 10.21 -16.96 5.57
C ILE A 115 10.97 -18.13 4.92
N THR A 116 10.64 -19.33 5.34
CA THR A 116 11.29 -20.57 4.88
C THR A 116 10.41 -21.38 3.91
N LYS A 117 9.16 -20.98 3.74
CA LYS A 117 8.18 -21.65 2.87
C LYS A 117 7.37 -20.58 2.12
N LYS A 118 7.14 -20.82 0.83
CA LYS A 118 6.24 -19.98 0.02
C LYS A 118 4.83 -20.05 0.59
N PRO A 119 4.17 -18.89 0.87
CA PRO A 119 2.81 -18.86 1.36
C PRO A 119 1.84 -19.35 0.29
N GLU A 120 0.79 -20.06 0.70
CA GLU A 120 -0.31 -20.49 -0.14
C GLU A 120 -1.59 -19.74 0.24
N GLY A 121 -2.35 -19.25 -0.73
CA GLY A 121 -3.60 -18.53 -0.48
C GLY A 121 -3.44 -17.22 0.31
N ALA A 122 -2.26 -16.59 0.25
CA ALA A 122 -1.95 -15.40 1.04
C ALA A 122 -2.66 -14.14 0.53
N TRP A 123 -3.19 -14.14 -0.68
CA TRP A 123 -3.89 -13.00 -1.27
C TRP A 123 -5.12 -13.44 -2.07
N THR A 124 -6.04 -12.51 -2.24
CA THR A 124 -7.30 -12.71 -2.98
C THR A 124 -7.78 -11.40 -3.61
N SER A 125 -8.47 -11.48 -4.73
CA SER A 125 -9.12 -10.34 -5.40
C SER A 125 -10.59 -10.14 -5.00
N VAL A 126 -11.17 -11.02 -4.18
CA VAL A 126 -12.61 -11.03 -3.87
C VAL A 126 -13.14 -9.65 -3.46
N VAL A 127 -12.42 -8.92 -2.61
CA VAL A 127 -12.85 -7.60 -2.15
C VAL A 127 -12.68 -6.54 -3.23
N THR A 128 -11.55 -6.54 -3.95
CA THR A 128 -11.29 -5.56 -5.02
C THR A 128 -12.20 -5.78 -6.22
N ASP A 129 -12.50 -7.03 -6.57
CA ASP A 129 -13.47 -7.35 -7.62
C ASP A 129 -14.89 -6.86 -7.25
N ALA A 130 -15.30 -7.05 -6.00
CA ALA A 130 -16.55 -6.53 -5.49
C ALA A 130 -16.57 -4.98 -5.49
N ALA A 131 -15.46 -4.32 -5.16
CA ALA A 131 -15.35 -2.87 -5.21
C ALA A 131 -15.47 -2.31 -6.63
N LYS A 132 -14.88 -2.99 -7.62
CA LYS A 132 -14.98 -2.62 -9.05
C LYS A 132 -16.39 -2.81 -9.61
N ALA A 133 -17.15 -3.78 -9.10
CA ALA A 133 -18.52 -4.05 -9.52
C ALA A 133 -19.57 -3.07 -8.95
N MET A 134 -19.19 -2.20 -8.02
CA MET A 134 -20.03 -1.16 -7.42
C MET A 134 -19.96 0.16 -8.20
#